data_4598ac440cf0a4362f10d93c09e01ae3
#
_entry.id   4598ac440cf0a4362f10d93c09e01ae3
#
_cell.length_a   1.000
_cell.length_b   1.000
_cell.length_c   1.000
_cell.angle_alpha   90.00
_cell.angle_beta   90.00
_cell.angle_gamma   90.00
#
_symmetry.space_group_name_H-M   'P 1'
#
loop_
_entity.id
_entity.type
_entity.pdbx_description
1 polymer ?
#
loop_
_entity_poly.entity_id
_entity_poly.type
_entity_poly.pdbx_seq_one_letter_code
_entity_poly.pdbx_strand_id
1 'polypeptide(L)'
;MSVTDKPLTENLTIAQPGARPEVDVAADLLPLEYDSNSWLAIGHFEADGHTLDYAFHLLASTIPGVGTLYASVVSVTDETTGHFYAHDAIHPPTAVTAAEGGLDITMPDGHLRGDWDKMQIHREAPGVVIDIETTAVGFPIYSKGTGRFSLLGIDVHHYSVPYLRTTGTLTVEGTRYDITGRGYTWFDRGWQNFNPAATVKLSWMGIYLDNGEVISLYDTDVPGQEESWATVLHPDGSQAVIAMEPLDVSGFWHSERSGQRYPEHWVARFPEHDAILDITPVPLEQEVVASVPMLHRYEAASTVTGTWGGREVKGHACAHLIGDWAG
;
A
#
# COMPACT_ATOMS: atom_id res chain seq x y z
N MET A 1 -12.27 -11.06 15.35
CA MET A 1 -11.65 -12.41 15.35
C MET A 1 -10.39 -12.37 16.17
N SER A 2 -10.11 -13.41 16.96
CA SER A 2 -8.87 -13.48 17.75
C SER A 2 -7.74 -13.90 16.82
N VAL A 3 -6.94 -12.94 16.36
CA VAL A 3 -5.64 -13.23 15.78
C VAL A 3 -4.79 -13.79 16.94
N THR A 4 -4.32 -15.00 16.81
CA THR A 4 -3.56 -15.68 17.87
C THR A 4 -2.18 -15.04 17.99
N ASP A 5 -1.77 -14.66 19.21
CA ASP A 5 -0.48 -14.04 19.56
C ASP A 5 0.75 -14.98 19.39
N LYS A 6 0.79 -15.83 18.40
CA LYS A 6 1.96 -16.68 18.14
C LYS A 6 2.97 -15.95 17.26
N PRO A 7 4.26 -15.93 17.63
CA PRO A 7 5.31 -15.45 16.76
C PRO A 7 5.38 -16.32 15.50
N LEU A 8 5.41 -15.67 14.33
CA LEU A 8 5.33 -16.28 13.00
C LEU A 8 6.65 -16.87 12.48
N THR A 9 7.59 -17.18 13.35
CA THR A 9 8.94 -17.63 12.97
C THR A 9 9.03 -19.06 12.41
N GLU A 10 7.92 -19.81 12.34
CA GLU A 10 7.93 -21.17 11.79
C GLU A 10 6.77 -21.35 10.78
N ASN A 11 7.13 -21.60 9.52
CA ASN A 11 6.29 -21.96 8.38
C ASN A 11 5.59 -20.82 7.63
N LEU A 12 6.36 -20.02 6.89
CA LEU A 12 5.85 -19.27 5.76
C LEU A 12 5.37 -20.27 4.68
N THR A 13 4.13 -20.68 4.76
CA THR A 13 3.55 -21.63 3.80
C THR A 13 2.99 -20.85 2.62
N ILE A 14 3.51 -21.14 1.43
CA ILE A 14 3.07 -20.54 0.18
C ILE A 14 1.86 -21.29 -0.33
N ALA A 15 0.88 -20.54 -0.74
CA ALA A 15 -0.46 -21.04 -0.97
C ALA A 15 -0.73 -21.73 -2.29
N GLN A 16 0.10 -21.59 -3.28
CA GLN A 16 -0.07 -22.40 -4.48
C GLN A 16 0.81 -23.65 -4.36
N PRO A 17 0.22 -24.86 -4.42
CA PRO A 17 1.00 -26.09 -4.40
C PRO A 17 2.10 -26.05 -5.46
N GLY A 18 3.35 -26.02 -5.02
CA GLY A 18 4.52 -25.97 -5.91
C GLY A 18 5.09 -24.59 -6.23
N ALA A 19 4.40 -23.50 -5.97
CA ALA A 19 4.97 -22.17 -6.09
C ALA A 19 5.89 -21.87 -4.89
N ARG A 20 7.06 -21.30 -5.18
CA ARG A 20 7.97 -20.79 -4.14
C ARG A 20 8.12 -19.28 -4.34
N PRO A 21 8.23 -18.48 -3.28
CA PRO A 21 8.56 -17.08 -3.44
C PRO A 21 9.87 -16.94 -4.19
N GLU A 22 9.92 -15.97 -5.07
CA GLU A 22 11.13 -15.47 -5.71
C GLU A 22 11.67 -14.24 -4.98
N VAL A 23 11.00 -13.84 -3.88
CA VAL A 23 11.36 -12.75 -2.99
C VAL A 23 11.49 -13.27 -1.57
N ASP A 24 12.39 -12.68 -0.78
CA ASP A 24 12.62 -13.01 0.63
C ASP A 24 12.26 -11.78 1.49
N VAL A 25 11.21 -11.89 2.29
CA VAL A 25 10.68 -10.78 3.10
C VAL A 25 11.68 -10.18 4.09
N ALA A 26 12.66 -10.94 4.52
CA ALA A 26 13.72 -10.48 5.42
C ALA A 26 14.95 -9.96 4.66
N ALA A 27 15.41 -10.69 3.64
CA ALA A 27 16.60 -10.33 2.90
C ALA A 27 16.37 -9.16 1.93
N ASP A 28 15.17 -9.08 1.32
CA ASP A 28 14.85 -8.09 0.30
C ASP A 28 14.27 -6.77 0.88
N LEU A 29 14.26 -6.64 2.20
CA LEU A 29 13.76 -5.44 2.88
C LEU A 29 14.65 -4.22 2.67
N LEU A 30 15.94 -4.43 2.41
CA LEU A 30 16.96 -3.40 2.21
C LEU A 30 16.82 -2.68 0.85
N PRO A 31 17.45 -1.50 0.67
CA PRO A 31 17.69 -0.95 -0.67
C PRO A 31 18.48 -1.95 -1.52
N LEU A 32 17.92 -2.34 -2.66
CA LEU A 32 18.51 -3.28 -3.60
C LEU A 32 19.07 -2.55 -4.82
N GLU A 33 19.99 -3.18 -5.56
CA GLU A 33 20.60 -2.64 -6.79
C GLU A 33 19.61 -2.63 -7.98
N TYR A 34 18.54 -1.84 -7.83
CA TYR A 34 17.51 -1.59 -8.85
C TYR A 34 17.32 -0.08 -9.03
N ASP A 35 16.78 0.32 -10.17
CA ASP A 35 16.53 1.74 -10.44
C ASP A 35 15.47 2.33 -9.52
N SER A 36 14.54 1.52 -9.04
CA SER A 36 13.49 1.93 -8.10
C SER A 36 13.35 0.95 -6.94
N ASN A 37 13.28 1.50 -5.74
CA ASN A 37 12.93 0.79 -4.51
C ASN A 37 11.79 1.54 -3.82
N SER A 38 10.85 0.81 -3.24
CA SER A 38 9.64 1.35 -2.62
C SER A 38 9.34 0.65 -1.30
N TRP A 39 9.00 1.45 -0.29
CA TRP A 39 8.47 1.02 1.02
C TRP A 39 7.22 1.84 1.29
N LEU A 40 6.09 1.20 1.35
CA LEU A 40 4.80 1.85 1.60
C LEU A 40 4.18 1.26 2.86
N ALA A 41 3.87 2.10 3.83
CA ALA A 41 3.14 1.73 5.04
C ALA A 41 1.78 2.45 5.03
N ILE A 42 0.70 1.69 5.16
CA ILE A 42 -0.66 2.22 5.21
C ILE A 42 -1.31 1.69 6.47
N GLY A 43 -1.75 2.59 7.35
CA GLY A 43 -2.41 2.22 8.59
C GLY A 43 -3.89 2.62 8.60
N HIS A 44 -4.71 1.78 9.22
CA HIS A 44 -6.13 2.06 9.50
C HIS A 44 -6.42 1.74 10.96
N PHE A 45 -6.95 2.69 11.71
CA PHE A 45 -7.19 2.54 13.15
C PHE A 45 -8.24 3.51 13.69
N GLU A 46 -8.76 3.17 14.85
CA GLU A 46 -9.65 4.02 15.61
C GLU A 46 -8.92 4.65 16.81
N ALA A 47 -9.01 5.96 16.97
CA ALA A 47 -8.48 6.70 18.10
C ALA A 47 -9.38 7.88 18.46
N ASP A 48 -9.70 8.03 19.73
CA ASP A 48 -10.46 9.17 20.29
C ASP A 48 -11.79 9.46 19.56
N GLY A 49 -12.44 8.44 19.01
CA GLY A 49 -13.71 8.55 18.29
C GLY A 49 -13.56 8.92 16.81
N HIS A 50 -12.33 8.95 16.29
CA HIS A 50 -12.02 9.12 14.87
C HIS A 50 -11.60 7.81 14.25
N THR A 51 -11.98 7.60 12.99
CA THR A 51 -11.40 6.59 12.11
C THR A 51 -10.35 7.28 11.26
N LEU A 52 -9.10 6.84 11.41
CA LEU A 52 -7.93 7.49 10.83
C LEU A 52 -7.16 6.51 9.96
N ASP A 53 -6.80 6.98 8.78
CA ASP A 53 -5.86 6.31 7.88
C ASP A 53 -4.61 7.16 7.71
N TYR A 54 -3.47 6.52 7.59
CA TYR A 54 -2.26 7.17 7.13
C TYR A 54 -1.60 6.35 6.03
N ALA A 55 -0.91 7.02 5.12
CA ALA A 55 0.06 6.41 4.23
C ALA A 55 1.41 7.12 4.37
N PHE A 56 2.45 6.34 4.48
CA PHE A 56 3.84 6.80 4.37
C PHE A 56 4.53 6.00 3.28
N HIS A 57 4.86 6.65 2.18
CA HIS A 57 5.52 6.05 1.03
C HIS A 57 6.92 6.62 0.86
N LEU A 58 7.93 5.80 1.04
CA LEU A 58 9.32 6.10 0.74
C LEU A 58 9.70 5.45 -0.58
N LEU A 59 10.21 6.25 -1.51
CA LEU A 59 10.68 5.85 -2.82
C LEU A 59 12.16 6.20 -2.95
N ALA A 60 12.99 5.26 -3.38
CA ALA A 60 14.37 5.50 -3.75
C ALA A 60 14.53 5.28 -5.26
N SER A 61 14.89 6.32 -5.99
CA SER A 61 15.05 6.29 -7.45
C SER A 61 16.49 6.58 -7.83
N THR A 62 17.18 5.60 -8.43
CA THR A 62 18.56 5.74 -8.89
C THR A 62 18.60 6.31 -10.30
N ILE A 63 19.14 7.52 -10.44
CA ILE A 63 19.22 8.24 -11.70
C ILE A 63 20.68 8.27 -12.16
N PRO A 64 20.99 7.80 -13.38
CA PRO A 64 22.36 7.80 -13.92
C PRO A 64 22.99 9.20 -13.87
N GLY A 65 24.17 9.30 -13.28
CA GLY A 65 24.92 10.56 -13.15
C GLY A 65 24.46 11.50 -12.04
N VAL A 66 23.37 11.19 -11.34
CA VAL A 66 22.83 11.96 -10.20
C VAL A 66 23.01 11.20 -8.88
N GLY A 67 22.75 9.90 -8.89
CA GLY A 67 22.69 9.05 -7.71
C GLY A 67 21.25 8.73 -7.30
N THR A 68 21.07 8.19 -6.09
CA THR A 68 19.76 7.80 -5.58
C THR A 68 19.05 8.96 -4.91
N LEU A 69 17.97 9.44 -5.50
CA LEU A 69 17.04 10.40 -4.89
C LEU A 69 16.02 9.65 -4.04
N TYR A 70 15.71 10.19 -2.88
CA TYR A 70 14.66 9.66 -2.04
C TYR A 70 13.48 10.62 -2.02
N ALA A 71 12.30 10.12 -2.35
CA ALA A 71 11.04 10.85 -2.23
C ALA A 71 10.22 10.24 -1.11
N SER A 72 9.76 11.07 -0.17
CA SER A 72 8.83 10.65 0.87
C SER A 72 7.51 11.34 0.68
N VAL A 73 6.43 10.55 0.68
CA VAL A 73 5.05 11.05 0.63
C VAL A 73 4.36 10.59 1.89
N VAL A 74 3.65 11.50 2.54
CA VAL A 74 2.78 11.18 3.66
C VAL A 74 1.38 11.72 3.39
N SER A 75 0.38 10.90 3.67
CA SER A 75 -1.02 11.34 3.70
C SER A 75 -1.70 10.87 4.99
N VAL A 76 -2.72 11.59 5.40
CA VAL A 76 -3.60 11.21 6.51
C VAL A 76 -5.03 11.54 6.11
N THR A 77 -5.90 10.56 6.30
CA THR A 77 -7.34 10.71 6.13
C THR A 77 -8.02 10.55 7.48
N ASP A 78 -8.85 11.50 7.84
CA ASP A 78 -9.83 11.34 8.91
C ASP A 78 -11.19 11.07 8.27
N GLU A 79 -11.59 9.81 8.21
CA GLU A 79 -12.87 9.40 7.61
C GLU A 79 -14.07 9.99 8.36
N THR A 80 -13.91 10.23 9.68
CA THR A 80 -14.98 10.76 10.54
C THR A 80 -15.35 12.21 10.20
N THR A 81 -14.33 13.02 9.87
CA THR A 81 -14.52 14.44 9.55
C THR A 81 -14.46 14.72 8.06
N GLY A 82 -13.98 13.80 7.26
CA GLY A 82 -13.70 13.97 5.83
C GLY A 82 -12.46 14.82 5.55
N HIS A 83 -11.57 14.99 6.53
CA HIS A 83 -10.35 15.76 6.36
C HIS A 83 -9.25 14.91 5.74
N PHE A 84 -8.60 15.43 4.69
CA PHE A 84 -7.44 14.81 4.05
C PHE A 84 -6.24 15.74 4.08
N TYR A 85 -5.12 15.20 4.48
CA TYR A 85 -3.84 15.87 4.52
C TYR A 85 -2.81 15.11 3.68
N ALA A 86 -1.97 15.81 2.92
CA ALA A 86 -0.86 15.20 2.20
C ALA A 86 0.34 16.16 2.08
N HIS A 87 1.51 15.60 2.13
CA HIS A 87 2.79 16.31 1.94
C HIS A 87 3.82 15.39 1.32
N ASP A 88 4.66 15.93 0.43
CA ASP A 88 5.82 15.24 -0.13
C ASP A 88 7.13 16.00 0.15
N ALA A 89 8.23 15.26 0.15
CA ALA A 89 9.58 15.81 0.22
C ALA A 89 10.54 14.99 -0.65
N ILE A 90 11.51 15.67 -1.27
CA ILE A 90 12.55 15.03 -2.05
C ILE A 90 13.89 15.31 -1.39
N HIS A 91 14.64 14.26 -1.14
CA HIS A 91 15.93 14.29 -0.49
C HIS A 91 17.04 13.91 -1.45
N PRO A 92 18.11 14.72 -1.56
CA PRO A 92 19.29 14.37 -2.36
C PRO A 92 20.04 13.18 -1.74
N PRO A 93 20.88 12.47 -2.51
CA PRO A 93 21.64 11.32 -2.01
C PRO A 93 22.45 11.59 -0.76
N THR A 94 22.96 12.83 -0.61
CA THR A 94 23.80 13.25 0.51
C THR A 94 23.04 13.50 1.82
N ALA A 95 21.71 13.57 1.76
CA ALA A 95 20.87 13.85 2.91
C ALA A 95 20.26 12.57 3.54
N VAL A 96 20.41 11.42 2.88
CA VAL A 96 19.83 10.15 3.34
C VAL A 96 20.95 9.16 3.60
N THR A 97 20.85 8.42 4.70
CA THR A 97 21.72 7.29 5.01
C THR A 97 20.89 6.01 5.02
N ALA A 98 21.42 4.97 4.37
CA ALA A 98 20.87 3.63 4.42
C ALA A 98 21.96 2.66 4.90
N ALA A 99 21.67 1.83 5.88
CA ALA A 99 22.62 0.84 6.39
C ALA A 99 22.82 -0.31 5.39
N GLU A 100 23.99 -0.92 5.41
CA GLU A 100 24.29 -2.10 4.56
C GLU A 100 23.69 -3.41 5.12
N GLY A 101 23.21 -3.40 6.35
CA GLY A 101 22.65 -4.60 7.00
C GLY A 101 21.41 -4.24 7.85
N GLY A 102 20.26 -4.81 7.51
CA GLY A 102 18.99 -4.47 8.13
C GLY A 102 18.32 -3.22 7.54
N LEU A 103 17.03 -3.06 7.74
CA LEU A 103 16.33 -1.86 7.35
C LEU A 103 16.68 -0.72 8.30
N ASP A 104 17.49 0.23 7.87
CA ASP A 104 17.74 1.49 8.56
C ASP A 104 17.98 2.58 7.52
N ILE A 105 16.91 3.26 7.16
CA ILE A 105 16.92 4.41 6.25
C ILE A 105 16.59 5.64 7.08
N THR A 106 17.55 6.57 7.16
CA THR A 106 17.38 7.82 7.90
C THR A 106 17.41 9.01 6.95
N MET A 107 16.42 9.86 7.05
CA MET A 107 16.22 11.10 6.29
C MET A 107 16.21 12.31 7.24
N PRO A 108 16.34 13.55 6.74
CA PRO A 108 16.25 14.74 7.59
C PRO A 108 14.96 14.88 8.39
N ASP A 109 13.87 14.28 7.88
CA ASP A 109 12.51 14.40 8.40
C ASP A 109 11.93 13.05 8.88
N GLY A 110 12.78 12.05 9.09
CA GLY A 110 12.32 10.78 9.63
C GLY A 110 13.23 9.59 9.41
N HIS A 111 12.72 8.41 9.74
CA HIS A 111 13.41 7.15 9.51
C HIS A 111 12.44 5.99 9.36
N LEU A 112 12.91 4.95 8.67
CA LEU A 112 12.29 3.63 8.59
C LEU A 112 13.34 2.60 9.02
N ARG A 113 13.07 1.86 10.12
CA ARG A 113 14.04 0.97 10.75
C ARG A 113 13.42 -0.34 11.22
N GLY A 114 14.23 -1.37 11.30
CA GLY A 114 13.87 -2.66 11.92
C GLY A 114 13.98 -3.84 10.98
N ASP A 115 13.02 -4.74 11.08
CA ASP A 115 12.90 -5.96 10.27
C ASP A 115 11.45 -6.07 9.76
N TRP A 116 11.18 -7.00 8.85
CA TRP A 116 9.85 -7.19 8.25
C TRP A 116 8.76 -7.50 9.28
N ASP A 117 9.12 -8.12 10.40
CA ASP A 117 8.20 -8.49 11.48
C ASP A 117 8.13 -7.45 12.60
N LYS A 118 9.06 -6.49 12.64
CA LYS A 118 9.07 -5.41 13.63
C LYS A 118 9.76 -4.17 13.08
N MET A 119 8.99 -3.12 12.81
CA MET A 119 9.49 -1.86 12.26
C MET A 119 9.21 -0.68 13.19
N GLN A 120 10.07 0.33 13.08
CA GLN A 120 9.85 1.67 13.60
C GLN A 120 9.73 2.62 12.40
N ILE A 121 8.67 3.39 12.38
CA ILE A 121 8.39 4.39 11.35
C ILE A 121 8.23 5.73 12.05
N HIS A 122 9.12 6.65 11.73
CA HIS A 122 9.04 8.03 12.18
C HIS A 122 9.07 8.95 10.97
N ARG A 123 8.11 9.87 10.89
CA ARG A 123 8.02 10.85 9.80
C ARG A 123 7.45 12.15 10.32
N GLU A 124 8.20 13.23 10.14
CA GLU A 124 7.75 14.59 10.40
C GLU A 124 7.50 15.34 9.09
N ALA A 125 6.29 15.87 8.95
CA ALA A 125 5.91 16.75 7.85
C ALA A 125 5.21 17.98 8.42
N PRO A 126 5.14 19.11 7.68
CA PRO A 126 4.36 20.25 8.13
C PRO A 126 2.92 19.83 8.47
N GLY A 127 2.54 19.92 9.74
CA GLY A 127 1.21 19.54 10.23
C GLY A 127 0.99 18.06 10.52
N VAL A 128 1.92 17.14 10.22
CA VAL A 128 1.78 15.71 10.54
C VAL A 128 3.06 15.15 11.16
N VAL A 129 2.89 14.35 12.22
CA VAL A 129 3.96 13.49 12.76
C VAL A 129 3.41 12.08 12.90
N ILE A 130 4.08 11.13 12.26
CA ILE A 130 3.89 9.68 12.45
C ILE A 130 5.04 9.18 13.31
N ASP A 131 4.75 8.53 14.44
CA ASP A 131 5.74 7.93 15.33
C ASP A 131 5.19 6.59 15.84
N ILE A 132 5.50 5.52 15.15
CA ILE A 132 4.87 4.22 15.35
C ILE A 132 5.89 3.08 15.39
N GLU A 133 5.49 2.05 16.13
CA GLU A 133 6.11 0.72 16.11
C GLU A 133 5.10 -0.30 15.59
N THR A 134 5.59 -1.21 14.73
CA THR A 134 4.76 -2.28 14.18
C THR A 134 5.30 -3.65 14.56
N THR A 135 4.40 -4.64 14.66
CA THR A 135 4.77 -6.04 14.90
C THR A 135 3.89 -6.95 14.05
N ALA A 136 4.49 -7.81 13.25
CA ALA A 136 3.76 -8.75 12.41
C ALA A 136 2.98 -9.78 13.26
N VAL A 137 1.70 -9.92 12.94
CA VAL A 137 0.78 -10.88 13.57
C VAL A 137 0.04 -11.73 12.54
N GLY A 138 0.38 -11.59 11.27
CA GLY A 138 -0.17 -12.34 10.13
C GLY A 138 0.91 -12.70 9.12
N PHE A 139 0.53 -13.35 8.05
CA PHE A 139 1.41 -13.83 7.00
C PHE A 139 1.66 -12.76 5.93
N PRO A 140 2.83 -12.75 5.26
CA PRO A 140 3.05 -11.92 4.08
C PRO A 140 2.22 -12.41 2.89
N ILE A 141 1.96 -11.50 1.96
CA ILE A 141 1.39 -11.77 0.63
C ILE A 141 2.51 -11.65 -0.40
N TYR A 142 2.65 -12.66 -1.24
CA TYR A 142 3.55 -12.63 -2.39
C TYR A 142 2.74 -12.28 -3.64
N SER A 143 2.90 -11.08 -4.16
CA SER A 143 2.13 -10.61 -5.31
C SER A 143 2.24 -11.57 -6.49
N LYS A 144 1.10 -11.90 -7.09
CA LYS A 144 0.97 -12.90 -8.16
C LYS A 144 1.55 -14.28 -7.79
N GLY A 145 1.57 -14.60 -6.47
CA GLY A 145 1.92 -15.91 -5.91
C GLY A 145 3.40 -16.12 -5.63
N THR A 146 4.32 -15.46 -6.34
CA THR A 146 5.78 -15.61 -6.15
C THR A 146 6.46 -14.33 -5.69
N GLY A 147 5.78 -13.18 -5.78
CA GLY A 147 6.38 -11.88 -5.50
C GLY A 147 7.17 -11.31 -6.69
N ARG A 148 7.30 -12.04 -7.81
CA ARG A 148 7.88 -11.55 -9.05
C ARG A 148 6.91 -11.73 -10.21
N PHE A 149 6.66 -10.68 -10.98
CA PHE A 149 5.72 -10.69 -12.10
C PHE A 149 6.01 -9.58 -13.09
N SER A 150 5.49 -9.73 -14.31
CA SER A 150 5.49 -8.65 -15.28
C SER A 150 4.24 -7.80 -15.10
N LEU A 151 4.41 -6.47 -15.09
CA LEU A 151 3.33 -5.50 -15.02
C LEU A 151 3.62 -4.37 -16.02
N LEU A 152 2.77 -4.15 -17.01
CA LEU A 152 2.94 -3.11 -18.04
C LEU A 152 4.33 -3.15 -18.72
N GLY A 153 4.87 -4.36 -18.95
CA GLY A 153 6.19 -4.57 -19.54
C GLY A 153 7.37 -4.26 -18.62
N ILE A 154 7.13 -4.14 -17.32
CA ILE A 154 8.15 -3.98 -16.27
C ILE A 154 8.24 -5.30 -15.48
N ASP A 155 9.45 -5.78 -15.21
CA ASP A 155 9.69 -6.90 -14.28
C ASP A 155 9.68 -6.36 -12.85
N VAL A 156 8.61 -6.66 -12.11
CA VAL A 156 8.32 -6.12 -10.78
C VAL A 156 8.55 -7.20 -9.74
N HIS A 157 9.18 -6.81 -8.63
CA HIS A 157 9.22 -7.59 -7.41
C HIS A 157 8.40 -6.89 -6.35
N HIS A 158 7.53 -7.62 -5.66
CA HIS A 158 6.63 -7.02 -4.68
C HIS A 158 6.09 -8.05 -3.70
N TYR A 159 6.12 -7.69 -2.42
CA TYR A 159 5.41 -8.40 -1.37
C TYR A 159 4.74 -7.43 -0.40
N SER A 160 3.75 -7.91 0.32
CA SER A 160 3.02 -7.15 1.35
C SER A 160 3.06 -7.88 2.69
N VAL A 161 3.04 -7.13 3.79
CA VAL A 161 2.78 -7.64 5.13
C VAL A 161 1.55 -6.92 5.68
N PRO A 162 0.34 -7.49 5.49
CA PRO A 162 -0.90 -6.76 5.76
C PRO A 162 -1.26 -6.66 7.24
N TYR A 163 -0.77 -7.56 8.08
CA TYR A 163 -1.12 -7.60 9.49
C TYR A 163 0.06 -7.20 10.39
N LEU A 164 0.45 -5.94 10.33
CA LEU A 164 1.37 -5.33 11.29
C LEU A 164 0.57 -4.63 12.38
N ARG A 165 0.46 -5.23 13.58
CA ARG A 165 -0.14 -4.57 14.74
C ARG A 165 0.67 -3.33 15.06
N THR A 166 -0.01 -2.19 15.17
CA THR A 166 0.62 -0.88 15.27
C THR A 166 0.34 -0.25 16.62
N THR A 167 1.37 0.33 17.21
CA THR A 167 1.30 1.16 18.42
C THR A 167 2.10 2.43 18.22
N GLY A 168 1.81 3.47 18.97
CA GLY A 168 2.53 4.74 18.87
C GLY A 168 1.58 5.92 18.77
N THR A 169 1.92 6.91 17.95
CA THR A 169 1.13 8.14 17.85
C THR A 169 1.08 8.66 16.41
N LEU A 170 -0.05 9.27 16.10
CA LEU A 170 -0.24 10.12 14.94
C LEU A 170 -0.61 11.53 15.44
N THR A 171 0.10 12.54 14.97
CA THR A 171 -0.27 13.94 15.24
C THR A 171 -0.67 14.61 13.93
N VAL A 172 -1.85 15.22 13.89
CA VAL A 172 -2.36 15.93 12.71
C VAL A 172 -2.80 17.33 13.14
N GLU A 173 -2.21 18.35 12.55
CA GLU A 173 -2.49 19.77 12.83
C GLU A 173 -2.47 20.12 14.33
N GLY A 174 -1.54 19.50 15.07
CA GLY A 174 -1.36 19.68 16.51
C GLY A 174 -2.26 18.81 17.39
N THR A 175 -3.19 18.06 16.81
CA THR A 175 -3.99 17.06 17.54
C THR A 175 -3.26 15.73 17.53
N ARG A 176 -2.99 15.17 18.71
CA ARG A 176 -2.32 13.88 18.90
C ARG A 176 -3.36 12.79 19.12
N TYR A 177 -3.19 11.69 18.39
CA TYR A 177 -3.97 10.45 18.51
C TYR A 177 -3.05 9.33 18.96
N ASP A 178 -3.42 8.61 20.03
CA ASP A 178 -2.67 7.47 20.53
C ASP A 178 -3.15 6.17 19.86
N ILE A 179 -2.24 5.50 19.16
CA ILE A 179 -2.50 4.21 18.49
C ILE A 179 -2.18 3.09 19.48
N THR A 180 -3.20 2.36 19.94
CA THR A 180 -3.11 1.41 21.06
C THR A 180 -3.13 -0.06 20.64
N GLY A 181 -2.75 -0.36 19.38
CA GLY A 181 -2.77 -1.71 18.83
C GLY A 181 -4.15 -2.18 18.36
N ARG A 182 -5.12 -1.27 18.25
CA ARG A 182 -6.42 -1.49 17.63
C ARG A 182 -6.36 -1.00 16.19
N GLY A 183 -6.04 -1.87 15.27
CA GLY A 183 -5.81 -1.58 13.88
C GLY A 183 -4.47 -2.14 13.42
N TYR A 184 -4.27 -2.10 12.14
CA TYR A 184 -3.09 -2.68 11.50
C TYR A 184 -2.48 -1.69 10.52
N THR A 185 -1.17 -1.85 10.30
CA THR A 185 -0.48 -1.29 9.15
C THR A 185 -0.34 -2.39 8.11
N TRP A 186 -0.68 -2.07 6.89
CA TRP A 186 -0.28 -2.78 5.68
C TRP A 186 1.07 -2.24 5.25
N PHE A 187 2.03 -3.09 5.03
CA PHE A 187 3.35 -2.71 4.53
C PHE A 187 3.63 -3.36 3.19
N ASP A 188 4.00 -2.56 2.20
CA ASP A 188 4.43 -3.00 0.88
C ASP A 188 5.92 -2.76 0.68
N ARG A 189 6.57 -3.73 0.08
CA ARG A 189 7.93 -3.64 -0.41
C ARG A 189 7.96 -3.97 -1.89
N GLY A 190 8.41 -3.00 -2.70
CA GLY A 190 8.52 -3.17 -4.15
C GLY A 190 9.88 -2.73 -4.69
N TRP A 191 10.35 -3.38 -5.77
CA TRP A 191 11.55 -2.93 -6.50
C TRP A 191 11.52 -3.39 -7.95
N GLN A 192 12.12 -2.57 -8.82
CA GLN A 192 12.11 -2.77 -10.26
C GLN A 192 13.14 -1.88 -10.96
N ASN A 193 13.49 -2.23 -12.19
CA ASN A 193 14.20 -1.32 -13.08
C ASN A 193 13.23 -0.48 -13.89
N PHE A 194 13.63 0.75 -14.25
CA PHE A 194 12.81 1.60 -15.09
C PHE A 194 12.71 1.06 -16.52
N ASN A 195 11.52 1.15 -17.06
CA ASN A 195 11.30 1.01 -18.48
C ASN A 195 10.76 2.34 -19.03
N PRO A 196 11.62 3.18 -19.65
CA PRO A 196 11.19 4.50 -20.13
C PRO A 196 10.14 4.43 -21.26
N ALA A 197 9.92 3.25 -21.86
CA ALA A 197 8.89 3.05 -22.86
C ALA A 197 7.55 2.59 -22.26
N ALA A 198 7.50 2.25 -20.98
CA ALA A 198 6.27 1.84 -20.33
C ALA A 198 5.38 3.04 -20.02
N THR A 199 4.11 2.92 -20.37
CA THR A 199 3.06 3.78 -19.83
C THR A 199 2.52 3.10 -18.59
N VAL A 200 2.45 3.83 -17.48
CA VAL A 200 1.93 3.30 -16.22
C VAL A 200 0.62 4.02 -15.90
N LYS A 201 -0.47 3.25 -15.88
CA LYS A 201 -1.76 3.68 -15.34
C LYS A 201 -2.41 2.44 -14.73
N LEU A 202 -2.57 2.46 -13.43
CA LEU A 202 -3.08 1.31 -12.70
C LEU A 202 -3.78 1.72 -11.40
N SER A 203 -4.68 0.86 -10.96
CA SER A 203 -5.23 0.83 -9.62
C SER A 203 -4.64 -0.36 -8.88
N TRP A 204 -4.07 -0.10 -7.70
CA TRP A 204 -3.76 -1.12 -6.71
C TRP A 204 -4.65 -0.90 -5.50
N MET A 205 -5.13 -2.00 -4.89
CA MET A 205 -5.91 -1.90 -3.65
C MET A 205 -5.50 -2.98 -2.67
N GLY A 206 -5.27 -2.58 -1.43
CA GLY A 206 -5.17 -3.47 -0.27
C GLY A 206 -6.50 -3.50 0.45
N ILE A 207 -7.15 -4.68 0.54
CA ILE A 207 -8.51 -4.83 1.06
C ILE A 207 -8.51 -5.79 2.25
N TYR A 208 -9.17 -5.41 3.34
CA TYR A 208 -9.46 -6.28 4.47
C TYR A 208 -10.96 -6.55 4.52
N LEU A 209 -11.35 -7.82 4.57
CA LEU A 209 -12.74 -8.23 4.74
C LEU A 209 -13.01 -8.74 6.18
N ASP A 210 -14.22 -8.56 6.67
CA ASP A 210 -14.65 -8.97 8.02
C ASP A 210 -14.72 -10.49 8.23
N ASN A 211 -14.67 -11.27 7.14
CA ASN A 211 -14.52 -12.73 7.18
C ASN A 211 -13.05 -13.18 7.37
N GLY A 212 -12.09 -12.22 7.39
CA GLY A 212 -10.66 -12.46 7.59
C GLY A 212 -9.87 -12.67 6.29
N GLU A 213 -10.49 -12.62 5.13
CA GLU A 213 -9.80 -12.58 3.83
C GLU A 213 -9.10 -11.23 3.66
N VAL A 214 -7.89 -11.25 3.10
CA VAL A 214 -7.14 -10.05 2.71
C VAL A 214 -6.78 -10.15 1.24
N ILE A 215 -6.99 -9.07 0.51
CA ILE A 215 -6.87 -9.06 -0.94
C ILE A 215 -5.91 -7.95 -1.36
N SER A 216 -4.92 -8.29 -2.18
CA SER A 216 -4.10 -7.33 -2.93
C SER A 216 -4.49 -7.46 -4.40
N LEU A 217 -5.20 -6.47 -4.94
CA LEU A 217 -5.62 -6.46 -6.34
C LEU A 217 -4.84 -5.45 -7.17
N TYR A 218 -4.71 -5.77 -8.45
CA TYR A 218 -4.15 -4.91 -9.48
C TYR A 218 -5.10 -4.87 -10.67
N ASP A 219 -5.32 -3.68 -11.19
CA ASP A 219 -6.07 -3.43 -12.43
C ASP A 219 -5.32 -2.40 -13.26
N THR A 220 -4.95 -2.74 -14.49
CA THR A 220 -4.21 -1.84 -15.38
C THR A 220 -5.16 -1.17 -16.37
N ASP A 221 -4.99 0.14 -16.57
CA ASP A 221 -5.80 0.94 -17.50
C ASP A 221 -4.89 1.52 -18.60
N VAL A 222 -4.22 0.62 -19.35
CA VAL A 222 -3.38 0.97 -20.50
C VAL A 222 -3.84 0.16 -21.70
N PRO A 223 -4.33 0.80 -22.80
CA PRO A 223 -4.86 0.11 -23.95
C PRO A 223 -3.89 -0.90 -24.54
N GLY A 224 -4.35 -2.16 -24.70
CA GLY A 224 -3.55 -3.29 -25.21
C GLY A 224 -2.62 -3.92 -24.18
N GLN A 225 -2.71 -3.51 -22.93
CA GLN A 225 -1.98 -4.07 -21.77
C GLN A 225 -2.91 -4.20 -20.55
N GLU A 226 -4.19 -4.47 -20.81
CA GLU A 226 -5.20 -4.66 -19.76
C GLU A 226 -4.92 -5.97 -19.03
N GLU A 227 -4.73 -5.90 -17.73
CA GLU A 227 -4.50 -7.03 -16.84
C GLU A 227 -5.14 -6.78 -15.47
N SER A 228 -6.02 -7.69 -15.05
CA SER A 228 -6.77 -7.57 -13.79
C SER A 228 -6.66 -8.88 -13.03
N TRP A 229 -6.14 -8.80 -11.81
CA TRP A 229 -5.93 -9.97 -10.96
C TRP A 229 -5.84 -9.60 -9.48
N ALA A 230 -6.00 -10.58 -8.61
CA ALA A 230 -5.78 -10.41 -7.18
C ALA A 230 -4.97 -11.57 -6.58
N THR A 231 -4.23 -11.26 -5.52
CA THR A 231 -3.68 -12.25 -4.59
C THR A 231 -4.50 -12.18 -3.32
N VAL A 232 -5.07 -13.30 -2.92
CA VAL A 232 -5.90 -13.44 -1.73
C VAL A 232 -5.10 -14.18 -0.67
N LEU A 233 -5.01 -13.60 0.53
CA LEU A 233 -4.48 -14.25 1.72
C LEU A 233 -5.68 -14.72 2.57
N HIS A 234 -5.77 -16.04 2.76
CA HIS A 234 -6.79 -16.66 3.59
C HIS A 234 -6.43 -16.60 5.10
N PRO A 235 -7.42 -16.70 6.00
CA PRO A 235 -7.18 -16.66 7.44
C PRO A 235 -6.23 -17.74 7.99
N ASP A 236 -6.06 -18.84 7.26
CA ASP A 236 -5.14 -19.93 7.61
C ASP A 236 -3.69 -19.70 7.12
N GLY A 237 -3.45 -18.57 6.43
CA GLY A 237 -2.16 -18.22 5.85
C GLY A 237 -1.93 -18.75 4.44
N SER A 238 -2.85 -19.54 3.90
CA SER A 238 -2.78 -19.94 2.51
C SER A 238 -3.11 -18.75 1.58
N GLN A 239 -2.58 -18.78 0.36
CA GLN A 239 -2.78 -17.71 -0.62
C GLN A 239 -3.28 -18.29 -1.95
N ALA A 240 -3.99 -17.52 -2.70
CA ALA A 240 -4.41 -17.84 -4.05
C ALA A 240 -4.26 -16.63 -4.97
N VAL A 241 -3.80 -16.86 -6.19
CA VAL A 241 -3.90 -15.85 -7.26
C VAL A 241 -5.18 -16.13 -8.03
N ILE A 242 -6.03 -15.14 -8.12
CA ILE A 242 -7.33 -15.25 -8.75
C ILE A 242 -7.51 -14.23 -9.87
N ALA A 243 -8.18 -14.62 -10.93
CA ALA A 243 -8.59 -13.72 -11.99
C ALA A 243 -9.77 -12.85 -11.51
N MET A 244 -9.76 -11.60 -11.95
CA MET A 244 -10.90 -10.71 -11.79
C MET A 244 -11.24 -10.07 -13.15
N GLU A 245 -12.48 -9.61 -13.29
CA GLU A 245 -12.83 -8.73 -14.39
C GLU A 245 -12.16 -7.37 -14.18
N PRO A 246 -11.89 -6.59 -15.26
CA PRO A 246 -11.48 -5.19 -15.12
C PRO A 246 -12.41 -4.44 -14.18
N LEU A 247 -11.87 -3.53 -13.37
CA LEU A 247 -12.66 -2.76 -12.45
C LEU A 247 -13.75 -1.96 -13.19
N ASP A 248 -15.01 -2.18 -12.79
CA ASP A 248 -16.12 -1.37 -13.27
C ASP A 248 -16.15 -0.08 -12.44
N VAL A 249 -15.99 1.07 -13.10
CA VAL A 249 -15.87 2.37 -12.44
C VAL A 249 -17.06 3.25 -12.75
N SER A 250 -17.52 4.02 -11.76
CA SER A 250 -18.63 4.96 -11.94
C SER A 250 -18.47 6.22 -11.09
N GLY A 251 -19.02 7.33 -11.61
CA GLY A 251 -18.77 8.64 -11.04
C GLY A 251 -17.31 9.06 -11.22
N PHE A 252 -17.05 10.36 -11.23
CA PHE A 252 -15.68 10.86 -11.27
C PHE A 252 -15.58 12.17 -10.51
N TRP A 253 -14.77 12.17 -9.47
CA TRP A 253 -14.34 13.37 -8.81
C TRP A 253 -13.24 14.07 -9.62
N HIS A 254 -13.40 15.37 -9.84
CA HIS A 254 -12.42 16.18 -10.54
C HIS A 254 -11.59 16.97 -9.54
N SER A 255 -10.29 16.79 -9.57
CA SER A 255 -9.37 17.62 -8.83
C SER A 255 -9.20 18.97 -9.51
N GLU A 256 -9.62 20.04 -8.84
CA GLU A 256 -9.34 21.41 -9.30
C GLU A 256 -7.85 21.77 -9.22
N ARG A 257 -7.07 21.02 -8.43
CA ARG A 257 -5.65 21.27 -8.19
C ARG A 257 -4.76 20.72 -9.30
N SER A 258 -5.05 19.52 -9.78
CA SER A 258 -4.21 18.80 -10.76
C SER A 258 -4.86 18.62 -12.12
N GLY A 259 -6.20 18.75 -12.20
CA GLY A 259 -6.99 18.41 -13.38
C GLY A 259 -7.23 16.90 -13.57
N GLN A 260 -6.79 16.07 -12.63
CA GLN A 260 -7.02 14.64 -12.66
C GLN A 260 -8.48 14.28 -12.35
N ARG A 261 -8.91 13.10 -12.79
CA ARG A 261 -10.28 12.59 -12.60
C ARG A 261 -10.21 11.21 -12.01
N TYR A 262 -10.55 11.09 -10.73
CA TYR A 262 -10.53 9.82 -10.04
C TYR A 262 -11.94 9.22 -9.92
N PRO A 263 -12.11 7.89 -10.05
CA PRO A 263 -13.39 7.24 -9.84
C PRO A 263 -13.94 7.49 -8.43
N GLU A 264 -15.25 7.67 -8.33
CA GLU A 264 -15.97 7.78 -7.05
C GLU A 264 -16.44 6.43 -6.52
N HIS A 265 -16.39 5.39 -7.36
CA HIS A 265 -16.85 4.06 -7.01
C HIS A 265 -16.24 3.03 -7.93
N TRP A 266 -15.85 1.89 -7.36
CA TRP A 266 -15.35 0.71 -8.08
C TRP A 266 -16.18 -0.52 -7.74
N VAL A 267 -16.38 -1.40 -8.71
CA VAL A 267 -16.89 -2.75 -8.51
C VAL A 267 -15.85 -3.76 -8.97
N ALA A 268 -15.34 -4.55 -8.04
CA ALA A 268 -14.43 -5.66 -8.32
C ALA A 268 -15.22 -6.97 -8.39
N ARG A 269 -15.11 -7.69 -9.52
CA ARG A 269 -15.84 -8.95 -9.76
C ARG A 269 -14.86 -10.11 -9.90
N PHE A 270 -15.13 -11.16 -9.14
CA PHE A 270 -14.35 -12.40 -9.13
C PHE A 270 -15.26 -13.58 -9.46
N PRO A 271 -15.55 -13.85 -10.76
CA PRO A 271 -16.59 -14.80 -11.16
C PRO A 271 -16.35 -16.22 -10.65
N GLU A 272 -15.08 -16.67 -10.65
CA GLU A 272 -14.73 -18.02 -10.18
C GLU A 272 -14.86 -18.19 -8.66
N HIS A 273 -15.01 -17.10 -7.91
CA HIS A 273 -15.14 -17.09 -6.44
C HIS A 273 -16.54 -16.71 -5.95
N ASP A 274 -17.51 -16.51 -6.87
CA ASP A 274 -18.84 -16.00 -6.54
C ASP A 274 -18.74 -14.76 -5.63
N ALA A 275 -17.92 -13.79 -6.07
CA ALA A 275 -17.59 -12.62 -5.27
C ALA A 275 -17.73 -11.33 -6.08
N ILE A 276 -18.34 -10.32 -5.43
CA ILE A 276 -18.50 -8.95 -5.94
C ILE A 276 -18.27 -8.01 -4.78
N LEU A 277 -17.36 -7.07 -4.95
CA LEU A 277 -17.04 -6.05 -3.95
C LEU A 277 -17.30 -4.65 -4.50
N ASP A 278 -18.11 -3.89 -3.80
CA ASP A 278 -18.35 -2.46 -4.01
C ASP A 278 -17.39 -1.68 -3.12
N ILE A 279 -16.58 -0.79 -3.72
CA ILE A 279 -15.51 -0.04 -3.06
C ILE A 279 -15.79 1.44 -3.25
N THR A 280 -15.86 2.19 -2.15
CA THR A 280 -16.21 3.62 -2.18
C THR A 280 -15.24 4.42 -1.31
N PRO A 281 -14.54 5.43 -1.86
CA PRO A 281 -13.64 6.28 -1.10
C PRO A 281 -14.39 7.14 -0.07
N VAL A 282 -13.78 7.33 1.08
CA VAL A 282 -14.32 8.16 2.19
C VAL A 282 -13.18 8.97 2.82
N PRO A 283 -13.09 10.30 2.56
CA PRO A 283 -13.88 11.12 1.63
C PRO A 283 -13.48 10.93 0.16
N LEU A 284 -14.04 11.70 -0.76
CA LEU A 284 -13.64 11.66 -2.18
C LEU A 284 -12.30 12.40 -2.43
N GLU A 285 -12.05 13.51 -1.74
CA GLU A 285 -10.86 14.35 -1.94
C GLU A 285 -9.63 13.78 -1.23
N GLN A 286 -9.00 12.76 -1.83
CA GLN A 286 -7.83 12.08 -1.27
C GLN A 286 -6.65 12.06 -2.27
N GLU A 287 -6.47 13.16 -2.99
CA GLU A 287 -5.36 13.28 -3.95
C GLU A 287 -4.11 13.86 -3.30
N VAL A 288 -3.00 13.19 -3.50
CA VAL A 288 -1.66 13.71 -3.25
C VAL A 288 -1.20 14.51 -4.47
N VAL A 289 -1.27 15.83 -4.40
CA VAL A 289 -0.66 16.72 -5.39
C VAL A 289 0.77 17.01 -4.98
N ALA A 290 1.68 16.18 -5.48
CA ALA A 290 3.08 16.23 -5.11
C ALA A 290 3.85 17.34 -5.85
N SER A 291 5.05 17.67 -5.35
CA SER A 291 5.95 18.68 -5.94
C SER A 291 6.45 18.30 -7.33
N VAL A 292 6.46 17.00 -7.68
CA VAL A 292 6.77 16.51 -9.03
C VAL A 292 5.59 15.66 -9.55
N PRO A 293 5.18 15.87 -10.83
CA PRO A 293 4.01 15.22 -11.39
C PRO A 293 4.01 13.70 -11.30
N MET A 294 5.17 13.06 -11.45
CA MET A 294 5.27 11.59 -11.38
C MET A 294 4.97 11.01 -9.98
N LEU A 295 4.91 11.85 -8.96
CA LEU A 295 4.52 11.46 -7.60
C LEU A 295 3.05 11.77 -7.30
N HIS A 296 2.31 12.42 -8.24
CA HIS A 296 0.87 12.61 -8.10
C HIS A 296 0.19 11.25 -8.04
N ARG A 297 -0.73 11.10 -7.12
CA ARG A 297 -1.47 9.86 -6.93
C ARG A 297 -2.76 10.10 -6.16
N TYR A 298 -3.64 9.15 -6.22
CA TYR A 298 -4.81 9.08 -5.36
C TYR A 298 -4.59 7.98 -4.33
N GLU A 299 -4.67 8.32 -3.05
CA GLU A 299 -4.50 7.39 -1.93
C GLU A 299 -5.74 7.45 -1.07
N ALA A 300 -6.70 6.58 -1.34
CA ALA A 300 -8.04 6.67 -0.80
C ALA A 300 -8.34 5.58 0.24
N ALA A 301 -8.51 6.00 1.49
CA ALA A 301 -9.28 5.24 2.46
C ALA A 301 -10.68 4.99 1.89
N SER A 302 -11.13 3.74 1.94
CA SER A 302 -12.36 3.32 1.25
C SER A 302 -13.13 2.30 2.08
N THR A 303 -14.45 2.40 2.04
CA THR A 303 -15.33 1.36 2.57
C THR A 303 -15.54 0.28 1.52
N VAL A 304 -15.71 -0.96 1.99
CA VAL A 304 -15.97 -2.12 1.15
C VAL A 304 -17.24 -2.82 1.63
N THR A 305 -18.15 -3.13 0.69
CA THR A 305 -19.32 -3.97 0.94
C THR A 305 -19.50 -4.92 -0.25
N GLY A 306 -20.20 -6.03 -0.05
CA GLY A 306 -20.49 -6.94 -1.16
C GLY A 306 -20.68 -8.37 -0.75
N THR A 307 -20.28 -9.29 -1.62
CA THR A 307 -20.32 -10.73 -1.36
C THR A 307 -18.96 -11.37 -1.63
N TRP A 308 -18.62 -12.39 -0.84
CA TRP A 308 -17.46 -13.25 -1.02
C TRP A 308 -17.85 -14.70 -0.80
N GLY A 309 -17.70 -15.54 -1.82
CA GLY A 309 -18.21 -16.90 -1.81
C GLY A 309 -19.73 -16.96 -1.57
N GLY A 310 -20.48 -16.04 -2.18
CA GLY A 310 -21.92 -15.91 -2.03
C GLY A 310 -22.43 -15.46 -0.66
N ARG A 311 -21.55 -15.00 0.24
CA ARG A 311 -21.90 -14.48 1.58
C ARG A 311 -21.64 -12.99 1.66
N GLU A 312 -22.54 -12.26 2.31
CA GLU A 312 -22.32 -10.82 2.58
C GLU A 312 -21.04 -10.59 3.39
N VAL A 313 -20.27 -9.59 2.97
CA VAL A 313 -19.05 -9.14 3.62
C VAL A 313 -19.00 -7.62 3.67
N LYS A 314 -18.25 -7.12 4.65
CA LYS A 314 -17.87 -5.71 4.80
C LYS A 314 -16.38 -5.63 5.03
N GLY A 315 -15.82 -4.47 4.78
CA GLY A 315 -14.40 -4.25 5.00
C GLY A 315 -13.98 -2.81 4.77
N HIS A 316 -12.69 -2.63 4.73
CA HIS A 316 -12.08 -1.39 4.32
C HIS A 316 -10.96 -1.67 3.30
N ALA A 317 -10.61 -0.67 2.54
CA ALA A 317 -9.54 -0.74 1.56
C ALA A 317 -8.74 0.57 1.54
N CYS A 318 -7.48 0.46 1.13
CA CYS A 318 -6.75 1.58 0.59
C CYS A 318 -6.67 1.40 -0.93
N ALA A 319 -7.20 2.36 -1.68
CA ALA A 319 -7.08 2.41 -3.14
C ALA A 319 -5.94 3.36 -3.52
N HIS A 320 -4.96 2.86 -4.24
CA HIS A 320 -3.79 3.59 -4.71
C HIS A 320 -3.80 3.63 -6.24
N LEU A 321 -4.05 4.81 -6.81
CA LEU A 321 -4.09 5.02 -8.24
C LEU A 321 -2.84 5.76 -8.70
N ILE A 322 -2.12 5.15 -9.64
CA ILE A 322 -0.86 5.66 -10.19
C ILE A 322 -1.05 5.92 -11.69
N GLY A 323 -0.41 6.97 -12.20
CA GLY A 323 -0.45 7.33 -13.62
C GLY A 323 -1.24 8.59 -13.89
N ASP A 324 -1.50 8.85 -15.18
CA ASP A 324 -2.27 10.01 -15.62
C ASP A 324 -3.76 9.66 -15.72
N TRP A 325 -4.54 10.29 -14.87
CA TRP A 325 -6.00 10.12 -14.76
C TRP A 325 -6.78 11.32 -15.31
N ALA A 326 -6.12 12.25 -16.04
CA ALA A 326 -6.79 13.44 -16.57
C ALA A 326 -7.83 13.15 -17.68
N GLY A 327 -7.83 11.96 -18.27
CA GLY A 327 -8.88 11.52 -19.19
C GLY A 327 -8.37 10.98 -20.50
#